data_ad823df81f45500402d10fe25c22681c
#
_entry.id   ad823df81f45500402d10fe25c22681c
#
_cell.length_a   1.000
_cell.length_b   1.000
_cell.length_c   1.000
_cell.angle_alpha   90.00
_cell.angle_beta   90.00
_cell.angle_gamma   90.00
#
_symmetry.space_group_name_H-M   'P 1'
#
loop_
_entity.id
_entity.type
_entity.pdbx_description
1 polymer ?
#
loop_
_entity_poly.entity_id
_entity_poly.type
_entity_poly.pdbx_seq_one_letter_code
_entity_poly.pdbx_strand_id
1 'polypeptide(L)'
;MKTKYLALCLDNDGYKASLEVGKVYPTIQDKAAEKEGYLRVIDESGEDYAFAAERFHLVELPLKVKKTLAAHAPVFESLVG
;
A
#
# COMPACT_ATOMS: atom_id res chain seq x y z
N MET A 1 9.50 7.59 5.72
CA MET A 1 8.38 7.07 6.49
C MET A 1 8.34 5.55 6.40
N LYS A 2 7.89 4.90 7.45
CA LYS A 2 7.82 3.44 7.49
C LYS A 2 6.51 2.95 6.89
N THR A 3 6.59 1.88 6.11
CA THR A 3 5.43 1.13 5.66
C THR A 3 5.21 -0.02 6.65
N LYS A 4 4.09 0.00 7.35
CA LYS A 4 3.78 -1.02 8.34
C LYS A 4 2.95 -2.17 7.74
N TYR A 5 2.07 -1.84 6.82
CA TYR A 5 1.14 -2.79 6.22
C TYR A 5 1.21 -2.73 4.71
N LEU A 6 0.83 -3.83 4.06
CA LEU A 6 0.50 -3.83 2.65
C LEU A 6 -1.01 -3.70 2.51
N ALA A 7 -1.45 -3.08 1.42
CA ALA A 7 -2.85 -2.94 1.09
C ALA A 7 -3.17 -3.83 -0.11
N LEU A 8 -4.02 -4.84 0.10
CA LEU A 8 -4.53 -5.68 -0.99
C LEU A 8 -5.69 -4.95 -1.63
N CYS A 9 -5.59 -4.65 -2.91
CA CYS A 9 -6.63 -3.93 -3.64
C CYS A 9 -7.84 -4.85 -3.90
N LEU A 10 -9.01 -4.40 -3.43
CA LEU A 10 -10.29 -5.12 -3.62
C LEU A 10 -11.19 -4.41 -4.62
N ASP A 11 -11.02 -3.09 -4.80
CA ASP A 11 -11.87 -2.25 -5.63
C ASP A 11 -11.04 -1.15 -6.27
N ASN A 12 -10.98 -1.15 -7.59
CA ASN A 12 -10.25 -0.13 -8.34
C ASN A 12 -11.18 0.75 -9.19
N ASP A 13 -12.46 0.76 -8.89
CA ASP A 13 -13.43 1.54 -9.66
C ASP A 13 -13.07 3.02 -9.66
N GLY A 14 -12.95 3.60 -10.85
CA GLY A 14 -12.49 4.98 -11.02
C GLY A 14 -10.96 5.15 -11.04
N TYR A 15 -10.20 4.09 -10.75
CA TYR A 15 -8.73 4.16 -10.63
C TYR A 15 -8.02 3.01 -11.34
N LYS A 16 -8.57 2.54 -12.46
CA LYS A 16 -8.05 1.34 -13.16
C LYS A 16 -6.63 1.51 -13.69
N ALA A 17 -6.19 2.75 -13.95
CA ALA A 17 -4.82 3.02 -14.36
C ALA A 17 -3.83 3.02 -13.19
N SER A 18 -4.34 3.27 -11.98
CA SER A 18 -3.51 3.42 -10.77
C SER A 18 -3.50 2.19 -9.89
N LEU A 19 -4.55 1.38 -9.92
CA LEU A 19 -4.74 0.22 -9.04
C LEU A 19 -5.20 -1.00 -9.84
N GLU A 20 -4.72 -2.17 -9.44
CA GLU A 20 -5.14 -3.45 -9.99
C GLU A 20 -5.75 -4.30 -8.88
N VAL A 21 -6.96 -4.80 -9.09
CA VAL A 21 -7.63 -5.67 -8.12
C VAL A 21 -6.83 -6.96 -7.93
N GLY A 22 -6.66 -7.36 -6.69
CA GLY A 22 -5.89 -8.55 -6.33
C GLY A 22 -4.40 -8.32 -6.15
N LYS A 23 -3.92 -7.11 -6.42
CA LYS A 23 -2.52 -6.74 -6.24
C LYS A 23 -2.31 -6.09 -4.87
N VAL A 24 -1.12 -6.25 -4.30
CA VAL A 24 -0.76 -5.61 -3.04
C VAL A 24 0.12 -4.39 -3.29
N TYR A 25 -0.10 -3.36 -2.49
CA TYR A 25 0.64 -2.09 -2.58
C TYR A 25 1.18 -1.70 -1.21
N PRO A 26 2.36 -1.06 -1.15
CA PRO A 26 2.85 -0.54 0.11
C PRO A 26 2.02 0.66 0.55
N THR A 27 1.91 0.84 1.86
CA THR A 27 1.22 2.00 2.44
C THR A 27 2.22 2.89 3.15
N ILE A 28 1.88 4.17 3.26
CA ILE A 28 2.64 5.14 4.05
C ILE A 28 1.77 5.52 5.24
N GLN A 29 2.35 5.48 6.44
CA GLN A 29 1.61 5.87 7.63
C GLN A 29 1.20 7.35 7.53
N ASP A 30 -0.10 7.61 7.61
CA ASP A 30 -0.68 8.94 7.58
C ASP A 30 -1.90 8.95 8.50
N LYS A 31 -1.66 9.32 9.76
CA LYS A 31 -2.70 9.29 10.79
C LYS A 31 -3.87 10.21 10.47
N ALA A 32 -3.60 11.35 9.84
CA ALA A 32 -4.65 12.28 9.46
C ALA A 32 -5.57 11.67 8.40
N ALA A 33 -4.99 11.02 7.38
CA ALA A 33 -5.78 10.35 6.34
C ALA A 33 -6.56 9.17 6.92
N GLU A 34 -5.93 8.36 7.77
CA GLU A 34 -6.57 7.19 8.39
C GLU A 34 -7.76 7.60 9.25
N LYS A 35 -7.65 8.72 9.96
CA LYS A 35 -8.73 9.26 10.78
C LYS A 35 -9.97 9.61 9.96
N GLU A 36 -9.77 10.01 8.71
CA GLU A 36 -10.84 10.36 7.78
C GLU A 36 -11.31 9.18 6.93
N GLY A 37 -10.81 7.97 7.20
CA GLY A 37 -11.21 6.77 6.47
C GLY A 37 -10.45 6.54 5.18
N TYR A 38 -9.24 7.11 5.05
CA TYR A 38 -8.39 6.94 3.89
C TYR A 38 -7.08 6.26 4.24
N LEU A 39 -6.48 5.61 3.24
CA LEU A 39 -5.14 5.07 3.34
C LEU A 39 -4.25 5.76 2.31
N ARG A 40 -3.03 6.09 2.70
CA ARG A 40 -2.06 6.60 1.76
C ARG A 40 -1.30 5.40 1.18
N VAL A 41 -1.49 5.19 -0.10
CA VAL A 41 -1.01 3.99 -0.83
C VAL A 41 -0.10 4.42 -1.96
N ILE A 42 1.01 3.71 -2.14
CA ILE A 42 1.89 3.89 -3.29
C ILE A 42 1.32 3.04 -4.42
N ASP A 43 0.80 3.69 -5.46
CA ASP A 43 0.09 3.02 -6.55
C ASP A 43 1.01 2.57 -7.70
N GLU A 44 0.42 2.18 -8.83
CA GLU A 44 1.18 1.71 -10.00
C GLU A 44 2.13 2.75 -10.57
N SER A 45 1.87 4.05 -10.34
CA SER A 45 2.74 5.12 -10.81
C SER A 45 4.00 5.28 -9.94
N GLY A 46 4.03 4.65 -8.78
CA GLY A 46 5.10 4.81 -7.80
C GLY A 46 4.93 6.04 -6.91
N GLU A 47 3.84 6.78 -7.08
CA GLU A 47 3.52 7.93 -6.25
C GLU A 47 2.47 7.54 -5.21
N ASP A 48 2.43 8.30 -4.12
CA ASP A 48 1.46 8.04 -3.05
C ASP A 48 0.23 8.94 -3.19
N TYR A 49 -0.93 8.32 -2.99
CA TYR A 49 -2.22 9.01 -2.97
C TYR A 49 -3.08 8.45 -1.84
N ALA A 50 -4.00 9.27 -1.35
CA ALA A 50 -4.98 8.85 -0.37
C ALA A 50 -6.20 8.26 -1.08
N PHE A 51 -6.48 6.98 -0.84
CA PHE A 51 -7.65 6.28 -1.38
C PHE A 51 -8.56 5.88 -0.22
N ALA A 52 -9.86 5.71 -0.49
CA ALA A 52 -10.79 5.22 0.53
C ALA A 52 -10.30 3.87 1.07
N ALA A 53 -10.21 3.75 2.39
CA ALA A 53 -9.68 2.56 3.04
C ALA A 53 -10.47 1.29 2.72
N GLU A 54 -11.78 1.43 2.48
CA GLU A 54 -12.66 0.30 2.16
C GLU A 54 -12.33 -0.38 0.83
N ARG A 55 -11.50 0.25 -0.01
CA ARG A 55 -11.04 -0.34 -1.27
C ARG A 55 -9.97 -1.39 -1.07
N PHE A 56 -9.47 -1.52 0.15
CA PHE A 56 -8.33 -2.38 0.46
C PHE A 56 -8.57 -3.26 1.67
N HIS A 57 -7.83 -4.35 1.70
CA HIS A 57 -7.68 -5.16 2.91
C HIS A 57 -6.23 -5.03 3.36
N LEU A 58 -6.01 -4.61 4.61
CA LEU A 58 -4.64 -4.46 5.13
C LEU A 58 -4.05 -5.83 5.45
N VAL A 59 -2.82 -6.04 5.01
CA VAL A 59 -2.09 -7.28 5.23
C VAL A 59 -0.81 -6.97 5.99
N GLU A 60 -0.64 -7.59 7.15
CA GLU A 60 0.60 -7.52 7.90
C GLU A 60 1.47 -8.71 7.54
N LEU A 61 2.74 -8.45 7.18
CA LEU A 61 3.65 -9.49 6.72
C LEU A 61 4.75 -9.76 7.75
N PRO A 62 5.19 -11.03 7.85
CA PRO A 62 6.39 -11.36 8.61
C PRO A 62 7.61 -10.60 8.07
N LEU A 63 8.56 -10.31 8.95
CA LEU A 63 9.76 -9.56 8.58
C LEU A 63 10.52 -10.21 7.41
N LYS A 64 10.61 -11.53 7.40
CA LYS A 64 11.28 -12.27 6.32
C LYS A 64 10.66 -11.97 4.95
N VAL A 65 9.34 -11.93 4.89
CA VAL A 65 8.61 -11.64 3.66
C VAL A 65 8.83 -10.20 3.24
N LYS A 66 8.79 -9.26 4.20
CA LYS A 66 9.07 -7.83 3.93
C LYS A 66 10.45 -7.64 3.33
N LYS A 67 11.46 -8.31 3.89
CA LYS A 67 12.85 -8.23 3.39
C LYS A 67 12.97 -8.78 1.97
N THR A 68 12.31 -9.88 1.68
CA THR A 68 12.31 -10.47 0.35
C THR A 68 11.70 -9.53 -0.68
N LEU A 69 10.54 -8.94 -0.37
CA LEU A 69 9.89 -7.99 -1.25
C LEU A 69 10.74 -6.74 -1.47
N ALA A 70 11.33 -6.19 -0.41
CA ALA A 70 12.18 -5.01 -0.49
C ALA A 70 13.42 -5.26 -1.37
N ALA A 71 13.97 -6.48 -1.32
CA ALA A 71 15.16 -6.84 -2.10
C ALA A 71 14.87 -7.00 -3.59
N HIS A 72 13.65 -7.37 -3.96
CA HIS A 72 13.29 -7.69 -5.35
C HIS A 72 12.41 -6.63 -6.03
N ALA A 73 11.79 -5.73 -5.27
CA ALA A 73 10.91 -4.71 -5.80
C ALA A 73 11.17 -3.39 -5.09
N PRO A 74 11.79 -2.40 -5.77
CA PRO A 74 12.15 -1.12 -5.13
C PRO A 74 10.99 -0.40 -4.44
N VAL A 75 9.77 -0.54 -4.95
CA VAL A 75 8.58 0.08 -4.35
C VAL A 75 8.33 -0.41 -2.92
N PHE A 76 8.86 -1.59 -2.55
CA PHE A 76 8.70 -2.17 -1.22
C PHE A 76 9.86 -1.90 -0.27
N GLU A 77 10.86 -1.10 -0.66
CA GLU A 77 12.01 -0.82 0.21
C GLU A 77 11.58 -0.22 1.56
N SER A 78 10.53 0.57 1.58
CA SER A 78 10.00 1.19 2.80
C SER A 78 9.49 0.17 3.82
N LEU A 79 9.26 -1.09 3.43
CA LEU A 79 8.81 -2.14 4.34
C LEU A 79 9.83 -2.46 5.42
N VAL A 80 11.11 -2.27 5.15
CA VAL A 80 12.20 -2.60 6.07
C VAL A 80 12.98 -1.37 6.54
N GLY A 81 12.64 -0.22 6.02
CA GLY A 81 13.29 1.05 6.37
C GLY A 81 12.62 1.75 7.54
#